data_b977bd35ca9c88de852c69bc53288468
#
_entry.id   b977bd35ca9c88de852c69bc53288468
#
_cell.length_a   1.000
_cell.length_b   1.000
_cell.length_c   1.000
_cell.angle_alpha   90.00
_cell.angle_beta   90.00
_cell.angle_gamma   90.00
#
_symmetry.space_group_name_H-M   'P 1'
#
loop_
_entity.id
_entity.type
_entity.pdbx_description
1 polymer ?
#
loop_
_entity_poly.entity_id
_entity_poly.type
_entity_poly.pdbx_seq_one_letter_code
_entity_poly.pdbx_strand_id
1 'polypeptide(L)'
;MIQKNTKIISLIILLIFSVNLLAHEESSKRVVILQPQHGENVNQTFKVYFGIEGMTLAPAGTYEPATGHHHLIIDADLPNLLLPIPSSSKYLHFGKGQDHTQLTLIPGKHTLQLILGDGNHIPHKQPLISKKIEITVRP
;
A
#
# COMPACT_ATOMS: atom_id res chain seq x y z
N MET A 1 -73.25 -41.08 -12.14
CA MET A 1 -72.35 -40.06 -12.78
C MET A 1 -71.40 -39.58 -11.76
N ILE A 2 -70.17 -40.05 -11.84
CA ILE A 2 -69.09 -39.67 -10.88
C ILE A 2 -68.09 -38.83 -11.67
N GLN A 3 -68.10 -37.52 -11.42
CA GLN A 3 -67.05 -36.63 -11.98
C GLN A 3 -65.81 -36.75 -11.17
N LYS A 4 -64.73 -37.23 -11.79
CA LYS A 4 -63.41 -37.26 -11.25
C LYS A 4 -62.73 -35.89 -11.47
N ASN A 5 -62.61 -35.09 -10.44
CA ASN A 5 -61.83 -33.87 -10.47
C ASN A 5 -60.33 -34.22 -10.39
N THR A 6 -59.64 -34.14 -11.51
CA THR A 6 -58.16 -34.29 -11.57
C THR A 6 -57.56 -32.95 -11.24
N LYS A 7 -57.02 -32.79 -10.03
CA LYS A 7 -56.23 -31.63 -9.66
C LYS A 7 -54.86 -31.79 -10.29
N ILE A 8 -54.57 -30.96 -11.27
CA ILE A 8 -53.23 -30.82 -11.84
C ILE A 8 -52.42 -29.98 -10.85
N ILE A 9 -51.54 -30.64 -10.12
CA ILE A 9 -50.54 -29.97 -9.28
C ILE A 9 -49.42 -29.53 -10.20
N SER A 10 -49.40 -28.24 -10.54
CA SER A 10 -48.32 -27.63 -11.31
C SER A 10 -47.12 -27.44 -10.36
N LEU A 11 -46.14 -28.32 -10.48
CA LEU A 11 -44.86 -28.23 -9.75
C LEU A 11 -44.03 -27.16 -10.43
N ILE A 12 -44.07 -25.94 -9.91
CA ILE A 12 -43.15 -24.87 -10.31
C ILE A 12 -41.81 -25.16 -9.65
N ILE A 13 -40.90 -25.75 -10.41
CA ILE A 13 -39.47 -25.86 -10.02
C ILE A 13 -38.86 -24.48 -10.19
N LEU A 14 -38.73 -23.76 -9.07
CA LEU A 14 -38.00 -22.49 -8.99
C LEU A 14 -36.50 -22.83 -9.07
N LEU A 15 -35.95 -22.74 -10.26
CA LEU A 15 -34.51 -22.88 -10.49
C LEU A 15 -33.80 -21.64 -9.92
N ILE A 16 -33.39 -21.72 -8.66
CA ILE A 16 -32.57 -20.68 -8.05
C ILE A 16 -31.18 -20.76 -8.69
N PHE A 17 -30.96 -19.94 -9.70
CA PHE A 17 -29.65 -19.73 -10.29
C PHE A 17 -28.84 -18.92 -9.27
N SER A 18 -28.10 -19.63 -8.41
CA SER A 18 -27.11 -19.00 -7.52
C SER A 18 -25.99 -18.45 -8.39
N VAL A 19 -26.08 -17.19 -8.76
CA VAL A 19 -24.99 -16.44 -9.35
C VAL A 19 -23.96 -16.27 -8.23
N ASN A 20 -22.99 -17.16 -8.16
CA ASN A 20 -21.76 -16.92 -7.41
C ASN A 20 -21.05 -15.75 -8.10
N LEU A 21 -21.34 -14.53 -7.64
CA LEU A 21 -20.54 -13.37 -7.94
C LEU A 21 -19.19 -13.59 -7.23
N LEU A 22 -18.25 -14.21 -7.93
CA LEU A 22 -16.85 -14.19 -7.55
C LEU A 22 -16.46 -12.71 -7.56
N ALA A 23 -16.61 -12.05 -6.40
CA ALA A 23 -15.96 -10.77 -6.18
C ALA A 23 -14.49 -11.02 -6.39
N HIS A 24 -13.98 -10.60 -7.53
CA HIS A 24 -12.55 -10.49 -7.76
C HIS A 24 -12.09 -9.44 -6.75
N GLU A 25 -11.57 -9.88 -5.61
CA GLU A 25 -10.87 -8.98 -4.70
C GLU A 25 -9.66 -8.45 -5.50
N GLU A 26 -9.85 -7.27 -6.07
CA GLU A 26 -8.74 -6.50 -6.59
C GLU A 26 -7.81 -6.28 -5.41
N SER A 27 -6.71 -7.02 -5.38
CA SER A 27 -5.70 -6.93 -4.31
C SER A 27 -5.36 -5.45 -4.10
N SER A 28 -5.81 -4.89 -2.99
CA SER A 28 -5.64 -3.47 -2.71
C SER A 28 -4.14 -3.16 -2.62
N LYS A 29 -3.67 -2.39 -3.59
CA LYS A 29 -2.27 -1.96 -3.61
C LYS A 29 -2.02 -0.97 -2.49
N ARG A 30 -1.01 -1.20 -1.68
CA ARG A 30 -0.65 -0.26 -0.60
C ARG A 30 0.81 -0.36 -0.19
N VAL A 31 1.31 0.73 0.40
CA VAL A 31 2.59 0.78 1.10
C VAL A 31 2.35 1.21 2.55
N VAL A 32 3.13 0.68 3.46
CA VAL A 32 3.00 0.96 4.90
C VAL A 32 4.37 1.02 5.56
N ILE A 33 4.51 1.80 6.63
CA ILE A 33 5.61 1.68 7.56
C ILE A 33 5.21 0.61 8.57
N LEU A 34 5.97 -0.49 8.61
CA LEU A 34 5.74 -1.61 9.52
C LEU A 34 6.31 -1.30 10.91
N GLN A 35 7.46 -0.65 10.95
CA GLN A 35 8.13 -0.17 12.15
C GLN A 35 8.94 1.08 11.82
N PRO A 36 9.01 2.06 12.74
CA PRO A 36 8.29 2.16 14.00
C PRO A 36 6.78 2.41 13.80
N GLN A 37 5.99 2.25 14.86
CA GLN A 37 4.56 2.58 14.86
C GLN A 37 4.33 4.06 15.12
N HIS A 38 3.15 4.56 14.72
CA HIS A 38 2.75 5.92 15.08
C HIS A 38 2.73 6.14 16.60
N GLY A 39 3.35 7.22 17.07
CA GLY A 39 3.48 7.55 18.49
C GLY A 39 4.61 6.84 19.22
N GLU A 40 5.39 5.99 18.54
CA GLU A 40 6.47 5.24 19.18
C GLU A 40 7.65 6.12 19.59
N ASN A 41 8.24 5.79 20.75
CA ASN A 41 9.50 6.37 21.21
C ASN A 41 10.66 5.48 20.75
N VAL A 42 11.57 6.04 19.98
CA VAL A 42 12.74 5.34 19.43
C VAL A 42 14.05 5.93 19.93
N ASN A 43 15.13 5.19 19.82
CA ASN A 43 16.48 5.70 20.07
C ASN A 43 16.92 6.60 18.88
N GLN A 44 18.00 7.36 19.03
CA GLN A 44 18.52 8.21 17.95
C GLN A 44 18.87 7.42 16.69
N THR A 45 19.37 6.20 16.84
CA THR A 45 19.58 5.26 15.73
C THR A 45 18.58 4.12 15.85
N PHE A 46 17.75 3.94 14.82
CA PHE A 46 16.69 2.94 14.80
C PHE A 46 16.47 2.41 13.37
N LYS A 47 15.83 1.25 13.27
CA LYS A 47 15.46 0.66 11.98
C LYS A 47 14.04 1.08 11.59
N VAL A 48 13.84 1.27 10.28
CA VAL A 48 12.53 1.47 9.67
C VAL A 48 12.28 0.34 8.68
N TYR A 49 11.17 -0.37 8.84
CA TYR A 49 10.75 -1.46 7.95
C TYR A 49 9.56 -1.02 7.13
N PHE A 50 9.60 -1.34 5.85
CA PHE A 50 8.60 -0.99 4.85
C PHE A 50 7.80 -2.22 4.43
N GLY A 51 6.50 -2.06 4.26
CA GLY A 51 5.61 -3.08 3.71
C GLY A 51 5.01 -2.61 2.39
N ILE A 52 4.80 -3.57 1.49
CA ILE A 52 4.14 -3.37 0.21
C ILE A 52 3.19 -4.53 -0.05
N GLU A 53 2.00 -4.23 -0.59
CA GLU A 53 1.01 -5.22 -1.01
C GLU A 53 0.51 -4.88 -2.41
N GLY A 54 0.19 -5.91 -3.20
CA GLY A 54 -0.33 -5.77 -4.55
C GLY A 54 0.65 -5.20 -5.59
N MET A 55 1.91 -5.00 -5.20
CA MET A 55 3.02 -4.54 -6.05
C MET A 55 4.28 -5.34 -5.72
N THR A 56 5.27 -5.29 -6.59
CA THR A 56 6.57 -5.92 -6.40
C THR A 56 7.67 -4.86 -6.28
N LEU A 57 8.52 -5.00 -5.26
CA LEU A 57 9.72 -4.16 -5.16
C LEU A 57 10.70 -4.53 -6.27
N ALA A 58 11.21 -3.51 -6.94
CA ALA A 58 12.18 -3.65 -8.01
C ALA A 58 13.18 -2.49 -7.98
N PRO A 59 14.38 -2.68 -8.51
CA PRO A 59 15.34 -1.59 -8.65
C PRO A 59 14.81 -0.44 -9.52
N ALA A 60 15.30 0.78 -9.26
CA ALA A 60 15.11 1.91 -10.15
C ALA A 60 15.56 1.54 -11.59
N GLY A 61 14.86 2.04 -12.58
CA GLY A 61 15.08 1.65 -13.98
C GLY A 61 14.37 0.36 -14.40
N THR A 62 13.57 -0.27 -13.52
CA THR A 62 12.69 -1.38 -13.87
C THR A 62 11.34 -0.86 -14.33
N TYR A 63 10.89 -1.32 -15.51
CA TYR A 63 9.66 -0.85 -16.16
C TYR A 63 8.59 -1.93 -16.28
N GLU A 64 8.76 -3.04 -15.54
CA GLU A 64 7.76 -4.10 -15.49
C GLU A 64 6.47 -3.63 -14.83
N PRO A 65 5.29 -4.10 -15.26
CA PRO A 65 4.02 -3.76 -14.64
C PRO A 65 3.99 -4.10 -13.15
N ALA A 66 3.31 -3.27 -12.36
CA ALA A 66 3.15 -3.45 -10.93
C ALA A 66 4.48 -3.55 -10.14
N THR A 67 5.53 -2.88 -10.62
CA THR A 67 6.80 -2.74 -9.89
C THR A 67 7.04 -1.31 -9.43
N GLY A 68 7.88 -1.16 -8.41
CA GLY A 68 8.32 0.13 -7.92
C GLY A 68 9.34 0.00 -6.78
N HIS A 69 9.84 1.13 -6.30
CA HIS A 69 10.77 1.18 -5.19
C HIS A 69 10.37 2.26 -4.19
N HIS A 70 10.72 2.05 -2.94
CA HIS A 70 10.36 2.96 -1.87
C HIS A 70 11.17 4.26 -1.89
N HIS A 71 10.48 5.33 -1.50
CA HIS A 71 11.08 6.58 -1.03
C HIS A 71 10.50 6.88 0.36
N LEU A 72 11.34 7.31 1.30
CA LEU A 72 10.93 7.70 2.64
C LEU A 72 11.05 9.21 2.80
N ILE A 73 9.94 9.82 3.18
CA ILE A 73 9.83 11.26 3.45
C ILE A 73 10.00 11.46 4.94
N ILE A 74 10.92 12.34 5.32
CA ILE A 74 11.26 12.67 6.72
C ILE A 74 11.03 14.16 6.93
N ASP A 75 10.14 14.52 7.86
CA ASP A 75 9.86 15.93 8.26
C ASP A 75 9.57 16.85 7.06
N ALA A 76 8.86 16.33 6.09
CA ALA A 76 8.50 17.08 4.88
C ALA A 76 7.08 16.71 4.40
N ASP A 77 6.57 17.53 3.49
CA ASP A 77 5.31 17.28 2.79
C ASP A 77 5.53 16.39 1.57
N LEU A 78 4.44 15.90 1.00
CA LEU A 78 4.47 15.14 -0.24
C LEU A 78 5.08 16.00 -1.37
N PRO A 79 5.93 15.42 -2.21
CA PRO A 79 6.46 16.10 -3.38
C PRO A 79 5.36 16.26 -4.45
N ASN A 80 5.69 16.94 -5.55
CA ASN A 80 4.81 16.95 -6.71
C ASN A 80 4.68 15.52 -7.27
N LEU A 81 3.45 14.98 -7.24
CA LEU A 81 3.16 13.59 -7.62
C LEU A 81 3.23 13.32 -9.13
N LEU A 82 3.41 14.35 -9.95
CA LEU A 82 3.55 14.25 -11.41
C LEU A 82 5.00 14.33 -11.89
N LEU A 83 5.95 14.52 -10.97
CA LEU A 83 7.37 14.68 -11.25
C LEU A 83 8.18 13.60 -10.51
N PRO A 84 9.43 13.37 -10.92
CA PRO A 84 10.31 12.49 -10.17
C PRO A 84 10.45 12.94 -8.71
N ILE A 85 10.34 11.99 -7.79
CA ILE A 85 10.49 12.22 -6.36
C ILE A 85 11.90 12.75 -6.09
N PRO A 86 12.06 13.86 -5.36
CA PRO A 86 13.38 14.39 -5.05
C PRO A 86 14.25 13.38 -4.29
N SER A 87 15.55 13.53 -4.35
CA SER A 87 16.52 12.81 -3.52
C SER A 87 17.29 13.81 -2.65
N SER A 88 17.12 13.70 -1.33
CA SER A 88 17.76 14.59 -0.35
C SER A 88 17.70 13.95 1.04
N SER A 89 18.21 14.65 2.07
CA SER A 89 18.06 14.20 3.47
C SER A 89 16.63 14.08 3.95
N LYS A 90 15.67 14.74 3.28
CA LYS A 90 14.23 14.65 3.58
C LYS A 90 13.46 13.67 2.69
N TYR A 91 14.02 13.23 1.59
CA TYR A 91 13.45 12.30 0.63
C TYR A 91 14.48 11.22 0.31
N LEU A 92 14.51 10.18 1.13
CA LEU A 92 15.47 9.09 0.97
C LEU A 92 15.00 8.14 -0.13
N HIS A 93 15.93 7.76 -0.99
CA HIS A 93 15.70 6.91 -2.15
C HIS A 93 16.23 5.49 -1.94
N PHE A 94 15.41 4.47 -2.17
CA PHE A 94 15.73 3.05 -2.02
C PHE A 94 15.76 2.33 -3.36
N GLY A 95 16.58 2.83 -4.27
CA GLY A 95 16.62 2.44 -5.67
C GLY A 95 17.18 1.05 -5.97
N LYS A 96 17.49 0.24 -4.96
CA LYS A 96 17.85 -1.18 -5.12
C LYS A 96 16.70 -2.13 -4.76
N GLY A 97 15.51 -1.59 -4.49
CA GLY A 97 14.35 -2.37 -4.02
C GLY A 97 14.42 -2.77 -2.56
N GLN A 98 15.08 -1.97 -1.71
CA GLN A 98 15.19 -2.23 -0.27
C GLN A 98 13.82 -2.10 0.41
N ASP A 99 13.58 -2.94 1.42
CA ASP A 99 12.38 -2.98 2.25
C ASP A 99 12.62 -2.46 3.68
N HIS A 100 13.81 -2.00 3.98
CA HIS A 100 14.16 -1.41 5.27
C HIS A 100 15.35 -0.47 5.17
N THR A 101 15.55 0.31 6.23
CA THR A 101 16.72 1.17 6.40
C THR A 101 17.04 1.36 7.89
N GLN A 102 18.20 1.90 8.18
CA GLN A 102 18.55 2.43 9.49
C GLN A 102 18.65 3.94 9.40
N LEU A 103 17.95 4.64 10.29
CA LEU A 103 17.99 6.10 10.42
C LEU A 103 18.73 6.50 11.68
N THR A 104 19.39 7.66 11.60
CA THR A 104 19.87 8.38 12.79
C THR A 104 19.28 9.80 12.74
N LEU A 105 18.46 10.14 13.72
CA LEU A 105 17.80 11.44 13.83
C LEU A 105 18.11 12.07 15.19
N ILE A 106 18.08 13.40 15.23
CA ILE A 106 18.26 14.15 16.48
C ILE A 106 17.07 13.93 17.41
N PRO A 107 17.23 14.10 18.74
CA PRO A 107 16.13 14.03 19.67
C PRO A 107 14.99 15.00 19.33
N GLY A 108 13.74 14.54 19.47
CA GLY A 108 12.54 15.33 19.20
C GLY A 108 11.47 14.55 18.43
N LYS A 109 10.43 15.27 18.03
CA LYS A 109 9.36 14.72 17.20
C LYS A 109 9.75 14.75 15.73
N HIS A 110 9.49 13.64 15.04
CA HIS A 110 9.73 13.49 13.61
C HIS A 110 8.54 12.85 12.93
N THR A 111 8.35 13.14 11.65
CA THR A 111 7.35 12.49 10.82
C THR A 111 8.02 11.62 9.77
N LEU A 112 7.41 10.46 9.50
CA LEU A 112 7.84 9.54 8.46
C LEU A 112 6.66 9.20 7.56
N GLN A 113 6.89 9.13 6.26
CA GLN A 113 5.88 8.72 5.27
C GLN A 113 6.54 8.04 4.08
N LEU A 114 5.93 6.95 3.59
CA LEU A 114 6.41 6.27 2.39
C LEU A 114 5.63 6.72 1.16
N ILE A 115 6.34 6.77 0.04
CA ILE A 115 5.77 6.87 -1.30
C ILE A 115 6.50 5.91 -2.23
N LEU A 116 5.77 5.24 -3.13
CA LEU A 116 6.36 4.35 -4.13
C LEU A 116 6.58 5.09 -5.43
N GLY A 117 7.82 5.04 -5.94
CA GLY A 117 8.19 5.53 -7.26
C GLY A 117 8.30 4.38 -8.27
N ASP A 118 7.97 4.66 -9.54
CA ASP A 118 8.20 3.76 -10.67
C ASP A 118 9.69 3.74 -11.08
N GLY A 119 10.01 3.08 -12.18
CA GLY A 119 11.38 3.00 -12.71
C GLY A 119 12.03 4.36 -12.99
N ASN A 120 11.24 5.43 -13.19
CA ASN A 120 11.69 6.81 -13.40
C ASN A 120 11.59 7.67 -12.12
N HIS A 121 11.34 7.07 -10.95
CA HIS A 121 11.12 7.77 -9.68
C HIS A 121 9.82 8.60 -9.64
N ILE A 122 8.92 8.41 -10.58
CA ILE A 122 7.64 9.14 -10.64
C ILE A 122 6.60 8.31 -9.88
N PRO A 123 5.78 8.92 -9.00
CA PRO A 123 4.67 8.22 -8.38
C PRO A 123 3.73 7.61 -9.43
N HIS A 124 3.21 6.41 -9.17
CA HIS A 124 2.28 5.76 -10.08
C HIS A 124 1.02 6.63 -10.30
N LYS A 125 0.29 6.40 -11.42
CA LYS A 125 -0.94 7.13 -11.77
C LYS A 125 -1.96 7.16 -10.61
N GLN A 126 -2.06 6.06 -9.88
CA GLN A 126 -2.71 6.00 -8.56
C GLN A 126 -1.58 5.92 -7.52
N PRO A 127 -1.21 7.05 -6.89
CA PRO A 127 -0.05 7.10 -6.02
C PRO A 127 -0.21 6.18 -4.81
N LEU A 128 0.81 5.37 -4.54
CA LEU A 128 0.87 4.53 -3.35
C LEU A 128 1.66 5.27 -2.28
N ILE A 129 0.93 5.76 -1.30
CA ILE A 129 1.44 6.61 -0.22
C ILE A 129 0.96 6.01 1.10
N SER A 130 1.87 5.86 2.07
CA SER A 130 1.51 5.39 3.40
C SER A 130 0.80 6.47 4.22
N LYS A 131 0.20 6.09 5.33
CA LYS A 131 -0.11 7.04 6.38
C LYS A 131 1.18 7.74 6.82
N LYS A 132 1.10 9.06 7.10
CA LYS A 132 2.16 9.80 7.78
C LYS A 132 2.13 9.41 9.25
N ILE A 133 3.23 8.91 9.78
CA ILE A 133 3.37 8.60 11.20
C ILE A 133 4.22 9.67 11.89
N GLU A 134 3.96 9.91 13.16
CA GLU A 134 4.82 10.71 14.05
C GLU A 134 5.52 9.76 15.01
N ILE A 135 6.80 9.99 15.27
CA ILE A 135 7.61 9.29 16.26
C ILE A 135 8.32 10.31 17.15
N THR A 136 8.78 9.85 18.31
CA THR A 136 9.61 10.67 19.20
C THR A 136 10.98 10.02 19.39
N VAL A 137 12.02 10.73 18.97
CA VAL A 137 13.41 10.30 19.18
C VAL A 137 13.85 10.75 20.56
N ARG A 138 14.35 9.81 21.37
CA ARG A 138 14.82 10.06 22.74
C ARG A 138 16.17 10.78 22.74
N PRO A 139 16.47 11.56 23.79
CA PRO A 139 17.80 12.13 24.02
C PRO A 139 18.92 11.10 24.08
#